data_0632f8191af71c6fd66faa8455d930fb
#
_entry.id   0632f8191af71c6fd66faa8455d930fb
#
_cell.length_a   1.000
_cell.length_b   1.000
_cell.length_c   1.000
_cell.angle_alpha   90.00
_cell.angle_beta   90.00
_cell.angle_gamma   90.00
#
_symmetry.space_group_name_H-M   'P 1'
#
loop_
_entity.id
_entity.type
_entity.pdbx_description
1 polymer ?
#
loop_
_entity_poly.entity_id
_entity_poly.type
_entity_poly.pdbx_seq_one_letter_code
_entity_poly.pdbx_strand_id
1 'polypeptide(L)'
;MKKFNLLPIFAISALFGLTLTACDKTPQVQASAPVTSTMAVGGAPTSVAPIPPSSSASLIGSGVAATQTLPLSQPVKRVVADVSATFIYDPSVGDKIVVTADDNIQNQVKVSLEQGVLKLAPMAATMQQKTPIQITWGGAAPEQLDIMGSSKVIVRQFKGNALNATISGSGAIDVDGQTQQLNIDISGSGSFVGAQLVAQKAMIKVTGSGNIVAQVKQEVGGSLTGSGSVVISGNPKIRNLTSTGSAQAVYQ
;
A
#
# COMPACT_ATOMS: atom_id res chain seq x y z
N MET A 1 -52.87 0.11 -20.79
CA MET A 1 -52.52 1.21 -21.71
C MET A 1 -51.85 2.32 -20.93
N LYS A 2 -50.53 2.37 -20.90
CA LYS A 2 -49.75 3.56 -20.50
C LYS A 2 -48.45 3.54 -21.31
N LYS A 3 -48.23 4.65 -22.00
CA LYS A 3 -47.33 4.86 -23.11
C LYS A 3 -45.84 4.86 -22.68
N PHE A 4 -45.03 4.16 -23.45
CA PHE A 4 -43.57 4.30 -23.52
C PHE A 4 -43.20 5.66 -24.11
N ASN A 5 -42.31 6.37 -23.47
CA ASN A 5 -41.70 7.58 -23.99
C ASN A 5 -40.22 7.30 -24.26
N LEU A 6 -39.88 7.18 -25.55
CA LEU A 6 -38.50 7.14 -26.06
C LEU A 6 -38.00 8.58 -26.18
N LEU A 7 -36.80 8.84 -25.65
CA LEU A 7 -36.01 10.04 -26.00
C LEU A 7 -34.74 9.64 -26.76
N PRO A 8 -34.31 10.47 -27.72
CA PRO A 8 -33.35 10.06 -28.73
C PRO A 8 -31.89 10.26 -28.34
N ILE A 9 -31.08 9.41 -28.92
CA ILE A 9 -29.63 9.38 -28.95
C ILE A 9 -29.09 10.57 -29.74
N PHE A 10 -28.27 11.42 -29.16
CA PHE A 10 -27.44 12.37 -29.91
C PHE A 10 -26.03 11.79 -30.07
N ALA A 11 -25.72 11.42 -31.30
CA ALA A 11 -24.36 11.15 -31.76
C ALA A 11 -23.68 12.47 -32.09
N ILE A 12 -22.52 12.73 -31.49
CA ILE A 12 -21.61 13.79 -31.94
C ILE A 12 -20.32 13.13 -32.38
N SER A 13 -20.17 13.02 -33.70
CA SER A 13 -18.91 12.76 -34.37
C SER A 13 -18.10 14.05 -34.43
N ALA A 14 -16.90 14.06 -33.88
CA ALA A 14 -15.88 15.07 -34.15
C ALA A 14 -14.64 14.38 -34.70
N LEU A 15 -14.50 14.50 -36.00
CA LEU A 15 -13.33 14.17 -36.80
C LEU A 15 -12.29 15.27 -36.62
N PHE A 16 -11.10 14.96 -36.09
CA PHE A 16 -9.96 15.86 -36.22
C PHE A 16 -8.75 15.11 -36.75
N GLY A 17 -8.27 15.68 -37.86
CA GLY A 17 -7.28 15.10 -38.72
C GLY A 17 -5.84 15.06 -38.14
N LEU A 18 -5.17 14.08 -38.68
CA LEU A 18 -3.75 13.79 -38.55
C LEU A 18 -2.94 14.75 -39.41
N THR A 19 -1.94 15.43 -38.81
CA THR A 19 -0.80 15.91 -39.60
C THR A 19 0.49 15.51 -38.88
N LEU A 20 1.18 14.53 -39.47
CA LEU A 20 2.58 14.23 -39.20
C LEU A 20 3.44 15.35 -39.77
N THR A 21 4.26 15.95 -38.94
CA THR A 21 5.48 16.64 -39.40
C THR A 21 6.66 16.12 -38.61
N ALA A 22 7.48 15.34 -39.30
CA ALA A 22 8.82 14.96 -38.88
C ALA A 22 9.73 16.21 -38.98
N CYS A 23 10.46 16.49 -37.90
CA CYS A 23 11.65 17.33 -37.95
C CYS A 23 12.74 16.67 -37.09
N ASP A 24 13.57 15.97 -37.83
CA ASP A 24 14.93 15.57 -37.48
C ASP A 24 15.80 16.82 -37.34
N LYS A 25 16.40 17.03 -36.15
CA LYS A 25 17.57 17.89 -35.98
C LYS A 25 18.35 17.49 -34.74
N THR A 26 19.33 16.63 -34.97
CA THR A 26 20.52 16.49 -34.11
C THR A 26 21.31 17.79 -34.09
N PRO A 27 21.71 18.36 -32.93
CA PRO A 27 22.75 19.36 -32.88
C PRO A 27 24.11 18.68 -32.80
N GLN A 28 24.92 18.95 -33.82
CA GLN A 28 26.37 18.65 -33.86
C GLN A 28 27.07 19.45 -32.78
N VAL A 29 27.96 18.77 -32.06
CA VAL A 29 28.98 19.37 -31.20
C VAL A 29 30.06 19.99 -32.08
N GLN A 30 30.16 21.29 -32.07
CA GLN A 30 31.20 22.04 -32.74
C GLN A 30 32.32 22.31 -31.74
N ALA A 31 33.43 21.64 -31.97
CA ALA A 31 34.70 21.94 -31.30
C ALA A 31 35.24 23.26 -31.83
N SER A 32 35.44 24.26 -30.99
CA SER A 32 36.21 25.46 -31.31
C SER A 32 37.49 25.51 -30.48
N ALA A 33 38.56 25.73 -31.21
CA ALA A 33 39.94 25.74 -30.82
C ALA A 33 40.36 26.90 -29.89
N PRO A 34 41.58 26.88 -29.34
CA PRO A 34 41.98 27.69 -28.20
C PRO A 34 42.34 29.11 -28.60
N VAL A 35 41.90 30.07 -27.84
CA VAL A 35 42.41 31.45 -27.90
C VAL A 35 43.39 31.67 -26.76
N THR A 36 44.62 31.73 -27.10
CA THR A 36 45.72 32.22 -26.25
C THR A 36 45.58 33.74 -26.11
N SER A 37 45.43 34.23 -24.89
CA SER A 37 45.71 35.63 -24.55
C SER A 37 46.32 35.68 -23.16
N THR A 38 47.59 35.98 -23.17
CA THR A 38 48.43 36.42 -22.04
C THR A 38 48.01 37.81 -21.55
N MET A 39 47.98 37.96 -20.22
CA MET A 39 48.55 39.07 -19.42
C MET A 39 47.80 39.16 -18.08
N ALA A 40 48.40 38.70 -17.05
CA ALA A 40 49.01 39.35 -15.88
C ALA A 40 48.11 40.33 -15.12
N VAL A 41 47.90 40.03 -13.86
CA VAL A 41 48.22 40.80 -12.65
C VAL A 41 47.41 40.30 -11.47
N GLY A 42 48.06 39.78 -10.49
CA GLY A 42 47.93 39.92 -9.05
C GLY A 42 46.51 39.94 -8.42
N GLY A 43 46.04 38.81 -8.04
CA GLY A 43 44.98 38.67 -7.07
C GLY A 43 45.17 37.32 -6.38
N ALA A 44 45.45 37.34 -5.08
CA ALA A 44 45.59 36.14 -4.29
C ALA A 44 44.38 35.23 -4.45
N PRO A 45 44.54 33.90 -4.59
CA PRO A 45 43.40 33.01 -4.59
C PRO A 45 42.77 33.03 -3.19
N THR A 46 41.60 33.64 -3.04
CA THR A 46 40.72 33.39 -1.92
C THR A 46 40.42 31.91 -1.95
N SER A 47 41.04 31.17 -1.02
CA SER A 47 40.71 29.79 -0.72
C SER A 47 39.24 29.73 -0.38
N VAL A 48 38.43 29.35 -1.35
CA VAL A 48 37.07 28.92 -1.10
C VAL A 48 37.21 27.61 -0.31
N ALA A 49 36.99 27.69 0.99
CA ALA A 49 36.93 26.52 1.82
C ALA A 49 35.94 25.54 1.16
N PRO A 50 36.28 24.24 1.04
CA PRO A 50 35.34 23.26 0.52
C PRO A 50 34.12 23.33 1.41
N ILE A 51 32.95 23.61 0.79
CA ILE A 51 31.66 23.46 1.46
C ILE A 51 31.64 22.02 1.94
N PRO A 52 31.57 21.77 3.28
CA PRO A 52 31.46 20.40 3.74
C PRO A 52 30.24 19.80 3.05
N PRO A 53 30.32 18.57 2.53
CA PRO A 53 29.15 17.91 2.03
C PRO A 53 28.13 17.93 3.18
N SER A 54 26.95 18.48 2.92
CA SER A 54 25.84 18.39 3.85
C SER A 54 25.57 16.89 4.02
N SER A 55 26.22 16.29 5.00
CA SER A 55 25.95 14.93 5.43
C SER A 55 24.51 14.97 5.93
N SER A 56 23.58 14.52 5.09
CA SER A 56 22.27 14.09 5.56
C SER A 56 22.56 12.96 6.56
N ALA A 57 22.71 13.31 7.84
CA ALA A 57 22.98 12.34 8.87
C ALA A 57 21.85 11.30 8.84
N SER A 58 22.18 10.10 8.40
CA SER A 58 21.25 8.97 8.46
C SER A 58 20.88 8.75 9.92
N LEU A 59 19.62 8.94 10.26
CA LEU A 59 19.14 8.69 11.60
C LEU A 59 19.02 7.17 11.79
N ILE A 60 19.94 6.61 12.58
CA ILE A 60 19.92 5.18 12.91
C ILE A 60 19.18 4.99 14.23
N GLY A 61 18.23 4.08 14.28
CA GLY A 61 17.51 3.71 15.49
C GLY A 61 18.45 3.20 16.58
N SER A 62 18.13 3.53 17.83
CA SER A 62 18.90 3.11 19.01
C SER A 62 18.83 1.60 19.25
N GLY A 63 17.70 0.98 18.89
CA GLY A 63 17.34 -0.40 19.25
C GLY A 63 16.67 -0.48 20.64
N VAL A 64 16.40 0.65 21.27
CA VAL A 64 15.63 0.72 22.51
C VAL A 64 14.19 1.08 22.15
N ALA A 65 13.25 0.16 22.37
CA ALA A 65 11.85 0.39 22.07
C ALA A 65 11.23 1.40 23.05
N ALA A 66 10.58 2.40 22.51
CA ALA A 66 9.75 3.34 23.26
C ALA A 66 8.30 3.27 22.75
N THR A 67 7.35 3.57 23.65
CA THR A 67 5.92 3.49 23.34
C THR A 67 5.25 4.82 23.63
N GLN A 68 4.46 5.30 22.65
CA GLN A 68 3.62 6.48 22.81
C GLN A 68 2.15 6.08 22.67
N THR A 69 1.30 6.60 23.53
CA THR A 69 -0.14 6.37 23.46
C THR A 69 -0.85 7.66 23.08
N LEU A 70 -1.70 7.58 22.05
CA LEU A 70 -2.52 8.67 21.54
C LEU A 70 -4.01 8.29 21.72
N PRO A 71 -4.88 9.25 22.02
CA PRO A 71 -6.32 8.99 22.04
C PRO A 71 -6.83 8.74 20.60
N LEU A 72 -7.74 7.80 20.45
CA LEU A 72 -8.46 7.59 19.21
C LEU A 72 -9.59 8.61 19.10
N SER A 73 -9.42 9.62 18.27
CA SER A 73 -10.37 10.74 18.13
C SER A 73 -11.63 10.40 17.33
N GLN A 74 -11.57 9.35 16.53
CA GLN A 74 -12.65 8.87 15.67
C GLN A 74 -12.42 7.40 15.29
N PRO A 75 -13.48 6.65 14.91
CA PRO A 75 -13.32 5.25 14.51
C PRO A 75 -12.45 5.12 13.25
N VAL A 76 -11.56 4.13 13.25
CA VAL A 76 -10.76 3.77 12.06
C VAL A 76 -11.62 2.95 11.14
N LYS A 77 -11.93 3.47 9.95
CA LYS A 77 -12.65 2.76 8.89
C LYS A 77 -11.73 2.15 7.86
N ARG A 78 -10.62 2.82 7.59
CA ARG A 78 -9.65 2.44 6.58
C ARG A 78 -8.23 2.56 7.12
N VAL A 79 -7.40 1.56 6.81
CA VAL A 79 -5.96 1.59 7.09
C VAL A 79 -5.20 1.67 5.78
N VAL A 80 -4.27 2.61 5.67
CA VAL A 80 -3.35 2.73 4.51
C VAL A 80 -1.93 2.51 5.01
N ALA A 81 -1.34 1.40 4.62
CA ALA A 81 0.00 0.98 4.99
C ALA A 81 0.95 1.11 3.79
N ASP A 82 1.51 2.30 3.60
CA ASP A 82 2.40 2.68 2.49
C ASP A 82 3.89 2.80 2.92
N VAL A 83 4.17 2.62 4.19
CA VAL A 83 5.52 2.62 4.79
C VAL A 83 5.77 1.30 5.48
N SER A 84 7.02 0.82 5.51
CA SER A 84 7.40 -0.42 6.19
C SER A 84 7.14 -0.34 7.69
N ALA A 85 5.95 -0.79 8.10
CA ALA A 85 5.50 -0.82 9.49
C ALA A 85 4.54 -2.01 9.71
N THR A 86 4.28 -2.34 10.97
CA THR A 86 3.27 -3.31 11.36
C THR A 86 2.07 -2.57 11.95
N PHE A 87 0.90 -2.76 11.36
CA PHE A 87 -0.36 -2.22 11.85
C PHE A 87 -1.16 -3.34 12.51
N ILE A 88 -1.59 -3.14 13.75
CA ILE A 88 -2.32 -4.15 14.53
C ILE A 88 -3.64 -3.57 15.02
N TYR A 89 -4.73 -4.15 14.59
CA TYR A 89 -6.03 -3.92 15.21
C TYR A 89 -6.24 -4.96 16.32
N ASP A 90 -6.50 -4.45 17.52
CA ASP A 90 -6.84 -5.27 18.69
C ASP A 90 -7.93 -4.54 19.49
N PRO A 91 -9.16 -5.08 19.55
CA PRO A 91 -10.26 -4.44 20.27
C PRO A 91 -10.00 -4.30 21.77
N SER A 92 -9.08 -5.06 22.35
CA SER A 92 -8.73 -4.98 23.77
C SER A 92 -8.00 -3.67 24.15
N VAL A 93 -7.42 -2.99 23.17
CA VAL A 93 -6.70 -1.71 23.37
C VAL A 93 -7.68 -0.57 23.69
N GLY A 94 -8.97 -0.71 23.32
CA GLY A 94 -9.98 0.33 23.49
C GLY A 94 -9.72 1.54 22.57
N ASP A 95 -10.25 2.71 22.94
CA ASP A 95 -10.18 3.91 22.10
C ASP A 95 -8.81 4.61 22.19
N LYS A 96 -7.77 3.89 21.80
CA LYS A 96 -6.38 4.37 21.83
C LYS A 96 -5.61 3.90 20.59
N ILE A 97 -4.57 4.66 20.26
CA ILE A 97 -3.53 4.28 19.31
C ILE A 97 -2.21 4.19 20.09
N VAL A 98 -1.56 3.05 20.02
CA VAL A 98 -0.27 2.80 20.66
C VAL A 98 0.79 2.67 19.57
N VAL A 99 1.80 3.55 19.61
CA VAL A 99 2.88 3.59 18.64
C VAL A 99 4.15 3.13 19.34
N THR A 100 4.81 2.11 18.83
CA THR A 100 6.09 1.60 19.29
C THR A 100 7.13 1.79 18.20
N ALA A 101 8.27 2.37 18.55
CA ALA A 101 9.41 2.58 17.66
C ALA A 101 10.69 2.71 18.51
N ASP A 102 11.86 2.86 17.89
CA ASP A 102 13.07 3.23 18.61
C ASP A 102 12.89 4.60 19.29
N ASP A 103 13.38 4.76 20.52
CA ASP A 103 13.19 5.95 21.37
C ASP A 103 13.68 7.25 20.71
N ASN A 104 14.80 7.18 19.99
CA ASN A 104 15.38 8.31 19.26
C ASN A 104 14.66 8.64 17.92
N ILE A 105 13.81 7.74 17.42
CA ILE A 105 13.03 7.92 16.18
C ILE A 105 11.57 8.25 16.49
N GLN A 106 11.05 7.85 17.63
CA GLN A 106 9.62 7.89 17.96
C GLN A 106 8.97 9.27 17.73
N ASN A 107 9.66 10.36 18.02
CA ASN A 107 9.14 11.73 17.81
C ASN A 107 8.96 12.08 16.31
N GLN A 108 9.57 11.31 15.42
CA GLN A 108 9.45 11.50 13.98
C GLN A 108 8.39 10.60 13.35
N VAL A 109 7.92 9.59 14.10
CA VAL A 109 6.83 8.71 13.69
C VAL A 109 5.49 9.42 13.92
N LYS A 110 4.92 9.96 12.85
CA LYS A 110 3.64 10.68 12.91
C LYS A 110 2.53 9.82 12.36
N VAL A 111 1.59 9.45 13.21
CA VAL A 111 0.35 8.77 12.81
C VAL A 111 -0.70 9.82 12.49
N SER A 112 -1.30 9.73 11.32
CA SER A 112 -2.44 10.56 10.89
C SER A 112 -3.72 9.73 10.93
N LEU A 113 -4.76 10.30 11.53
CA LEU A 113 -6.13 9.78 11.51
C LEU A 113 -7.06 10.88 11.02
N GLU A 114 -7.37 10.85 9.73
CA GLU A 114 -8.21 11.84 9.06
C GLU A 114 -9.38 11.16 8.37
N GLN A 115 -10.60 11.63 8.61
CA GLN A 115 -11.84 11.08 8.03
C GLN A 115 -11.98 9.56 8.19
N GLY A 116 -11.48 9.00 9.30
CA GLY A 116 -11.47 7.56 9.56
C GLY A 116 -10.37 6.79 8.83
N VAL A 117 -9.44 7.46 8.16
CA VAL A 117 -8.27 6.84 7.51
C VAL A 117 -7.06 6.92 8.44
N LEU A 118 -6.58 5.76 8.88
CA LEU A 118 -5.35 5.62 9.66
C LEU A 118 -4.18 5.38 8.71
N LYS A 119 -3.18 6.23 8.75
CA LYS A 119 -1.94 6.09 8.00
C LYS A 119 -0.73 6.56 8.79
N LEU A 120 0.45 6.06 8.45
CA LEU A 120 1.71 6.59 8.92
C LEU A 120 2.20 7.66 7.94
N ALA A 121 2.60 8.83 8.45
CA ALA A 121 3.17 9.84 7.58
C ALA A 121 4.51 9.35 7.00
N PRO A 122 4.86 9.74 5.76
CA PRO A 122 6.13 9.37 5.16
C PRO A 122 7.30 9.79 6.06
N MET A 123 8.21 8.86 6.28
CA MET A 123 9.43 9.10 7.05
C MET A 123 10.57 9.52 6.12
N ALA A 124 11.58 10.21 6.67
CA ALA A 124 12.76 10.56 5.89
C ALA A 124 13.44 9.29 5.34
N ALA A 125 13.83 9.31 4.06
CA ALA A 125 14.43 8.17 3.37
C ALA A 125 15.77 7.68 4.00
N THR A 126 16.38 8.50 4.83
CA THR A 126 17.66 8.23 5.53
C THR A 126 17.46 7.62 6.92
N MET A 127 16.24 7.27 7.28
CA MET A 127 15.92 6.70 8.59
C MET A 127 16.08 5.18 8.56
N GLN A 128 16.95 4.64 9.41
CA GLN A 128 17.15 3.20 9.59
C GLN A 128 16.66 2.80 10.98
N GLN A 129 15.54 2.10 11.04
CA GLN A 129 14.98 1.59 12.28
C GLN A 129 15.65 0.25 12.68
N LYS A 130 15.95 0.06 13.96
CA LYS A 130 16.35 -1.22 14.52
C LYS A 130 15.19 -1.96 15.15
N THR A 131 14.28 -1.24 15.81
CA THR A 131 13.00 -1.76 16.27
C THR A 131 11.95 -1.53 15.18
N PRO A 132 11.22 -2.56 14.72
CA PRO A 132 10.14 -2.38 13.77
C PRO A 132 9.07 -1.41 14.31
N ILE A 133 8.65 -0.46 13.48
CA ILE A 133 7.56 0.44 13.86
C ILE A 133 6.27 -0.36 13.93
N GLN A 134 5.60 -0.26 15.07
CA GLN A 134 4.34 -0.93 15.31
C GLN A 134 3.27 0.08 15.74
N ILE A 135 2.12 0.00 15.10
CA ILE A 135 0.96 0.86 15.38
C ILE A 135 -0.19 -0.07 15.76
N THR A 136 -0.56 -0.05 17.03
CA THR A 136 -1.68 -0.84 17.54
C THR A 136 -2.85 0.09 17.87
N TRP A 137 -4.04 -0.24 17.43
CA TRP A 137 -5.23 0.54 17.75
C TRP A 137 -6.41 -0.37 18.09
N GLY A 138 -7.39 0.18 18.80
CA GLY A 138 -8.62 -0.50 19.17
C GLY A 138 -9.87 0.21 18.61
N GLY A 139 -10.95 0.13 19.33
CA GLY A 139 -12.25 0.70 18.93
C GLY A 139 -12.97 -0.13 17.87
N ALA A 140 -13.60 0.52 16.89
CA ALA A 140 -14.33 -0.17 15.83
C ALA A 140 -13.39 -0.88 14.85
N ALA A 141 -13.81 -2.07 14.37
CA ALA A 141 -13.06 -2.82 13.38
C ALA A 141 -13.01 -2.07 12.04
N PRO A 142 -11.84 -2.04 11.35
CA PRO A 142 -11.71 -1.39 10.06
C PRO A 142 -12.45 -2.17 8.96
N GLU A 143 -13.06 -1.45 8.02
CA GLU A 143 -13.77 -2.04 6.88
C GLU A 143 -12.85 -2.21 5.65
N GLN A 144 -11.75 -1.46 5.60
CA GLN A 144 -10.83 -1.45 4.46
C GLN A 144 -9.37 -1.44 4.92
N LEU A 145 -8.58 -2.33 4.32
CA LEU A 145 -7.15 -2.49 4.54
C LEU A 145 -6.43 -2.36 3.20
N ASP A 146 -5.61 -1.33 3.05
CA ASP A 146 -4.83 -1.10 1.85
C ASP A 146 -3.34 -1.12 2.17
N ILE A 147 -2.64 -2.08 1.62
CA ILE A 147 -1.18 -2.18 1.72
C ILE A 147 -0.55 -1.80 0.39
N MET A 148 0.38 -0.85 0.45
CA MET A 148 1.27 -0.49 -0.64
C MET A 148 2.71 -0.76 -0.21
N GLY A 149 3.41 -1.64 -0.91
CA GLY A 149 4.79 -2.00 -0.55
C GLY A 149 4.90 -3.26 0.32
N SER A 150 5.61 -3.20 1.45
CA SER A 150 6.00 -4.39 2.25
C SER A 150 5.48 -4.36 3.69
N SER A 151 4.46 -3.58 3.96
CA SER A 151 3.87 -3.47 5.29
C SER A 151 3.15 -4.74 5.71
N LYS A 152 2.94 -4.89 7.01
CA LYS A 152 2.12 -5.95 7.59
C LYS A 152 0.91 -5.37 8.34
N VAL A 153 -0.26 -5.92 8.07
CA VAL A 153 -1.49 -5.60 8.82
C VAL A 153 -2.00 -6.84 9.52
N ILE A 154 -2.26 -6.73 10.80
CA ILE A 154 -2.82 -7.81 11.63
C ILE A 154 -4.14 -7.31 12.21
N VAL A 155 -5.20 -8.07 12.03
CA VAL A 155 -6.52 -7.73 12.54
C VAL A 155 -7.02 -8.86 13.43
N ARG A 156 -7.18 -8.56 14.71
CA ARG A 156 -7.63 -9.54 15.70
C ARG A 156 -9.12 -9.41 15.99
N GLN A 157 -9.79 -10.54 16.13
CA GLN A 157 -11.20 -10.63 16.51
C GLN A 157 -12.12 -9.75 15.64
N PHE A 158 -11.86 -9.72 14.33
CA PHE A 158 -12.69 -8.96 13.40
C PHE A 158 -14.16 -9.35 13.50
N LYS A 159 -15.02 -8.34 13.61
CA LYS A 159 -16.48 -8.52 13.57
C LYS A 159 -17.08 -7.40 12.72
N GLY A 160 -17.45 -7.72 11.49
CA GLY A 160 -18.01 -6.74 10.56
C GLY A 160 -18.81 -7.40 9.45
N ASN A 161 -19.61 -6.61 8.74
CA ASN A 161 -20.39 -7.12 7.60
C ASN A 161 -19.51 -7.34 6.38
N ALA A 162 -18.54 -6.46 6.14
CA ALA A 162 -17.64 -6.55 5.00
C ALA A 162 -16.21 -6.20 5.40
N LEU A 163 -15.25 -6.91 4.81
CA LEU A 163 -13.83 -6.58 4.87
C LEU A 163 -13.28 -6.52 3.45
N ASN A 164 -12.69 -5.39 3.11
CA ASN A 164 -12.00 -5.18 1.85
C ASN A 164 -10.49 -5.12 2.11
N ALA A 165 -9.74 -6.02 1.52
CA ALA A 165 -8.30 -6.15 1.67
C ALA A 165 -7.61 -6.00 0.32
N THR A 166 -6.81 -4.95 0.15
CA THR A 166 -6.04 -4.67 -1.05
C THR A 166 -4.56 -4.72 -0.73
N ILE A 167 -3.80 -5.49 -1.50
CA ILE A 167 -2.34 -5.55 -1.39
C ILE A 167 -1.71 -5.23 -2.74
N SER A 168 -0.95 -4.15 -2.78
CA SER A 168 -0.15 -3.74 -3.93
C SER A 168 1.33 -3.82 -3.56
N GLY A 169 2.00 -4.89 -3.98
CA GLY A 169 3.41 -5.17 -3.64
C GLY A 169 3.62 -6.51 -2.95
N SER A 170 4.41 -6.54 -1.88
CA SER A 170 4.82 -7.76 -1.16
C SER A 170 4.37 -7.80 0.30
N GLY A 171 3.43 -6.96 0.67
CA GLY A 171 2.92 -6.88 2.03
C GLY A 171 2.09 -8.09 2.46
N ALA A 172 1.73 -8.14 3.73
CA ALA A 172 0.96 -9.25 4.31
C ALA A 172 -0.22 -8.75 5.15
N ILE A 173 -1.37 -9.40 5.01
CA ILE A 173 -2.53 -9.21 5.86
C ILE A 173 -2.84 -10.52 6.59
N ASP A 174 -2.99 -10.45 7.91
CA ASP A 174 -3.37 -11.56 8.78
C ASP A 174 -4.64 -11.18 9.55
N VAL A 175 -5.73 -11.90 9.34
CA VAL A 175 -7.03 -11.58 9.95
C VAL A 175 -7.66 -12.79 10.58
N ASP A 176 -8.14 -12.63 11.82
CA ASP A 176 -9.01 -13.60 12.48
C ASP A 176 -10.36 -12.97 12.84
N GLY A 177 -11.41 -13.82 12.99
CA GLY A 177 -12.74 -13.38 13.36
C GLY A 177 -13.84 -13.84 12.41
N GLN A 178 -14.79 -12.97 12.09
CA GLN A 178 -15.92 -13.32 11.21
C GLN A 178 -16.43 -12.13 10.39
N THR A 179 -16.86 -12.41 9.15
CA THR A 179 -17.47 -11.46 8.24
C THR A 179 -18.54 -12.09 7.37
N GLN A 180 -19.48 -11.29 6.87
CA GLN A 180 -20.42 -11.75 5.86
C GLN A 180 -19.79 -11.75 4.47
N GLN A 181 -19.00 -10.71 4.18
CA GLN A 181 -18.37 -10.53 2.86
C GLN A 181 -16.89 -10.22 3.00
N LEU A 182 -16.07 -10.97 2.27
CA LEU A 182 -14.62 -10.78 2.19
C LEU A 182 -14.23 -10.48 0.75
N ASN A 183 -13.62 -9.33 0.52
CA ASN A 183 -13.09 -8.97 -0.79
C ASN A 183 -11.57 -8.86 -0.69
N ILE A 184 -10.85 -9.61 -1.50
CA ILE A 184 -9.39 -9.64 -1.53
C ILE A 184 -8.92 -9.29 -2.94
N ASP A 185 -8.09 -8.26 -3.08
CA ASP A 185 -7.40 -7.90 -4.32
C ASP A 185 -5.89 -7.84 -4.06
N ILE A 186 -5.13 -8.77 -4.67
CA ILE A 186 -3.67 -8.80 -4.57
C ILE A 186 -3.06 -8.53 -5.94
N SER A 187 -2.27 -7.48 -6.00
CA SER A 187 -1.43 -7.14 -7.15
C SER A 187 0.04 -7.21 -6.75
N GLY A 188 0.74 -8.24 -7.20
CA GLY A 188 2.15 -8.49 -6.85
C GLY A 188 2.37 -9.84 -6.17
N SER A 189 3.20 -9.87 -5.13
CA SER A 189 3.61 -11.09 -4.41
C SER A 189 3.15 -11.11 -2.94
N GLY A 190 2.18 -10.30 -2.60
CA GLY A 190 1.65 -10.19 -1.24
C GLY A 190 0.94 -11.45 -0.76
N SER A 191 0.64 -11.50 0.53
CA SER A 191 -0.07 -12.61 1.15
C SER A 191 -1.25 -12.17 2.01
N PHE A 192 -2.33 -12.94 1.93
CA PHE A 192 -3.49 -12.82 2.81
C PHE A 192 -3.70 -14.11 3.59
N VAL A 193 -3.67 -14.03 4.93
CA VAL A 193 -3.87 -15.17 5.83
C VAL A 193 -5.14 -14.92 6.63
N GLY A 194 -6.22 -15.57 6.23
CA GLY A 194 -7.52 -15.56 6.88
C GLY A 194 -7.99 -16.96 7.26
N ALA A 195 -7.07 -17.84 7.66
CA ALA A 195 -7.41 -19.20 8.05
C ALA A 195 -8.37 -19.25 9.25
N GLN A 196 -8.32 -18.24 10.11
CA GLN A 196 -9.19 -18.09 11.28
C GLN A 196 -10.27 -17.02 11.08
N LEU A 197 -10.41 -16.45 9.89
CA LEU A 197 -11.48 -15.54 9.51
C LEU A 197 -12.59 -16.31 8.81
N VAL A 198 -13.71 -16.51 9.47
CA VAL A 198 -14.89 -17.16 8.88
C VAL A 198 -15.67 -16.15 8.02
N ALA A 199 -15.58 -16.29 6.71
CA ALA A 199 -16.38 -15.51 5.77
C ALA A 199 -17.57 -16.31 5.25
N GLN A 200 -18.74 -15.68 5.07
CA GLN A 200 -19.85 -16.32 4.38
C GLN A 200 -19.61 -16.36 2.88
N LYS A 201 -19.23 -15.22 2.31
CA LYS A 201 -18.90 -15.07 0.89
C LYS A 201 -17.53 -14.45 0.71
N ALA A 202 -16.82 -14.85 -0.33
CA ALA A 202 -15.55 -14.22 -0.69
C ALA A 202 -15.47 -13.91 -2.19
N MET A 203 -14.94 -12.75 -2.52
CA MET A 203 -14.50 -12.36 -3.86
C MET A 203 -12.99 -12.19 -3.84
N ILE A 204 -12.31 -12.95 -4.69
CA ILE A 204 -10.84 -13.03 -4.70
C ILE A 204 -10.32 -12.65 -6.08
N LYS A 205 -9.42 -11.69 -6.11
CA LYS A 205 -8.69 -11.32 -7.30
C LYS A 205 -7.19 -11.33 -7.01
N VAL A 206 -6.44 -12.09 -7.78
CA VAL A 206 -4.98 -12.15 -7.70
C VAL A 206 -4.39 -11.86 -9.06
N THR A 207 -3.47 -10.92 -9.11
CA THR A 207 -2.64 -10.63 -10.28
C THR A 207 -1.17 -10.69 -9.88
N GLY A 208 -0.47 -11.73 -10.30
CA GLY A 208 0.94 -11.96 -9.94
C GLY A 208 1.18 -13.28 -9.23
N SER A 209 1.97 -13.27 -8.15
CA SER A 209 2.37 -14.47 -7.39
C SER A 209 1.87 -14.46 -5.95
N GLY A 210 0.78 -13.74 -5.68
CA GLY A 210 0.23 -13.63 -4.34
C GLY A 210 -0.33 -14.94 -3.79
N ASN A 211 -0.30 -15.08 -2.46
CA ASN A 211 -0.81 -16.26 -1.77
C ASN A 211 -1.98 -15.90 -0.86
N ILE A 212 -3.05 -16.69 -0.91
CA ILE A 212 -4.25 -16.48 -0.09
C ILE A 212 -4.60 -17.77 0.64
N VAL A 213 -4.86 -17.65 1.93
CA VAL A 213 -5.52 -18.68 2.73
C VAL A 213 -6.79 -18.06 3.30
N ALA A 214 -7.96 -18.62 2.98
CA ALA A 214 -9.24 -18.10 3.44
C ALA A 214 -10.21 -19.21 3.83
N GLN A 215 -11.05 -18.95 4.83
CA GLN A 215 -12.13 -19.85 5.24
C GLN A 215 -13.48 -19.27 4.79
N VAL A 216 -14.16 -19.96 3.86
CA VAL A 216 -15.40 -19.50 3.23
C VAL A 216 -16.48 -20.56 3.36
N LYS A 217 -17.71 -20.16 3.77
CA LYS A 217 -18.80 -21.11 4.05
C LYS A 217 -19.79 -21.29 2.91
N GLN A 218 -20.10 -20.27 2.13
CA GLN A 218 -21.20 -20.32 1.17
C GLN A 218 -20.72 -20.19 -0.28
N GLU A 219 -19.99 -19.13 -0.59
CA GLU A 219 -19.68 -18.78 -1.95
C GLU A 219 -18.26 -18.18 -2.06
N VAL A 220 -17.49 -18.67 -3.01
CA VAL A 220 -16.23 -18.05 -3.42
C VAL A 220 -16.22 -17.83 -4.93
N GLY A 221 -15.86 -16.62 -5.34
CA GLY A 221 -15.73 -16.23 -6.75
C GLY A 221 -14.53 -15.34 -6.99
N GLY A 222 -14.20 -15.13 -8.27
CA GLY A 222 -13.16 -14.22 -8.68
C GLY A 222 -12.21 -14.77 -9.75
N SER A 223 -11.01 -14.17 -9.81
CA SER A 223 -10.02 -14.50 -10.85
C SER A 223 -8.60 -14.53 -10.30
N LEU A 224 -7.85 -15.52 -10.75
CA LEU A 224 -6.43 -15.70 -10.44
C LEU A 224 -5.64 -15.59 -11.74
N THR A 225 -4.71 -14.66 -11.81
CA THR A 225 -3.84 -14.47 -12.98
C THR A 225 -2.39 -14.46 -12.56
N GLY A 226 -1.59 -15.38 -13.12
CA GLY A 226 -0.16 -15.50 -12.82
C GLY A 226 0.21 -16.82 -12.19
N SER A 227 0.98 -16.83 -11.08
CA SER A 227 1.51 -18.04 -10.43
C SER A 227 1.15 -18.14 -8.94
N GLY A 228 0.15 -17.43 -8.50
CA GLY A 228 -0.28 -17.42 -7.11
C GLY A 228 -0.92 -18.72 -6.65
N SER A 229 -1.07 -18.87 -5.33
CA SER A 229 -1.75 -20.00 -4.71
C SER A 229 -2.88 -19.52 -3.80
N VAL A 230 -4.07 -20.12 -3.96
CA VAL A 230 -5.24 -19.82 -3.14
C VAL A 230 -5.75 -21.10 -2.49
N VAL A 231 -5.74 -21.12 -1.17
CA VAL A 231 -6.26 -22.23 -0.38
C VAL A 231 -7.58 -21.80 0.27
N ILE A 232 -8.67 -22.47 -0.06
CA ILE A 232 -10.00 -22.21 0.45
C ILE A 232 -10.44 -23.38 1.33
N SER A 233 -10.67 -23.11 2.60
CA SER A 233 -11.30 -24.04 3.55
C SER A 233 -12.76 -23.65 3.80
N GLY A 234 -13.52 -24.52 4.52
CA GLY A 234 -14.88 -24.23 4.93
C GLY A 234 -15.98 -24.78 4.01
N ASN A 235 -15.59 -25.48 2.92
CA ASN A 235 -16.48 -26.18 1.99
C ASN A 235 -17.60 -25.33 1.36
N PRO A 236 -17.26 -24.22 0.65
CA PRO A 236 -18.26 -23.38 0.01
C PRO A 236 -19.04 -24.16 -1.06
N LYS A 237 -20.36 -23.95 -1.11
CA LYS A 237 -21.26 -24.62 -2.07
C LYS A 237 -21.09 -24.09 -3.50
N ILE A 238 -20.77 -22.79 -3.63
CA ILE A 238 -20.57 -22.13 -4.92
C ILE A 238 -19.09 -21.80 -5.05
N ARG A 239 -18.46 -22.27 -6.14
CA ARG A 239 -17.03 -22.16 -6.40
C ARG A 239 -16.81 -21.66 -7.82
N ASN A 240 -16.72 -20.32 -7.98
CA ASN A 240 -16.61 -19.63 -9.26
C ASN A 240 -15.25 -18.90 -9.38
N LEU A 241 -14.15 -19.61 -9.05
CA LEU A 241 -12.79 -19.10 -9.28
C LEU A 241 -12.30 -19.52 -10.66
N THR A 242 -11.91 -18.52 -11.47
CA THR A 242 -11.25 -18.71 -12.75
C THR A 242 -9.74 -18.55 -12.60
N SER A 243 -8.95 -19.40 -13.23
CA SER A 243 -7.49 -19.34 -13.17
C SER A 243 -6.89 -19.19 -14.56
N THR A 244 -5.92 -18.28 -14.69
CA THR A 244 -5.15 -18.06 -15.90
C THR A 244 -3.65 -18.06 -15.55
N GLY A 245 -2.86 -18.81 -16.28
CA GLY A 245 -1.43 -19.05 -15.98
C GLY A 245 -1.23 -20.30 -15.12
N SER A 246 -0.28 -20.25 -14.19
CA SER A 246 0.06 -21.35 -13.28
C SER A 246 -0.59 -21.19 -11.89
N ALA A 247 -1.50 -20.24 -11.73
CA ALA A 247 -2.18 -20.01 -10.45
C ALA A 247 -3.10 -21.20 -10.11
N GLN A 248 -3.09 -21.60 -8.85
CA GLN A 248 -3.85 -22.75 -8.35
C GLN A 248 -4.82 -22.37 -7.24
N ALA A 249 -6.02 -22.91 -7.31
CA ALA A 249 -7.01 -22.88 -6.23
C ALA A 249 -7.21 -24.27 -5.65
N VAL A 250 -6.96 -24.42 -4.35
CA VAL A 250 -7.11 -25.69 -3.61
C VAL A 250 -8.27 -25.54 -2.62
N TYR A 251 -9.17 -26.49 -2.60
CA TYR A 251 -10.30 -26.54 -1.68
C TYR A 251 -10.08 -27.68 -0.65
N GLN A 252 -10.21 -27.32 0.64
CA GLN A 252 -10.03 -28.22 1.78
C GLN A 252 -11.29 -28.30 2.62
#